data_386438475585dba61fc5f0ee29518454
#
_entry.id   386438475585dba61fc5f0ee29518454
#
_cell.length_a   1.000
_cell.length_b   1.000
_cell.length_c   1.000
_cell.angle_alpha   90.00
_cell.angle_beta   90.00
_cell.angle_gamma   90.00
#
_symmetry.space_group_name_H-M   'P 1'
#
loop_
_entity.id
_entity.type
_entity.pdbx_description
1 polymer ?
#
loop_
_entity_poly.entity_id
_entity_poly.type
_entity_poly.pdbx_seq_one_letter_code
_entity_poly.pdbx_strand_id
1 'polypeptide(L)'
;MVLTIFFVSPQKQILKVLAVVVIGFYFSAATVAYTVLGLRTLEGSITTAEVSTAPKKAPAPTAPKAPAAKPYTTELVGVLLKSFVLSGAVSLGATLTNNKFAIPLRTLFMTITSFLSYVWGARLPAAFCKICHPLVTSAAATLAVTQLEALVTGSTFNAVLDTYKVGSMNPMIAGAGDILLYLLGPAVVSFAITIYSRKQQIVENFLVVCSSMMVGSAGGLFFTAVLVRLLKIGGEAGCVLRKSVLPRNVTTPLAVAITQILKGNVPQACAVVVFTGIYGATFGASFMTALGITDPVSRGMGVGASGQGLGVASMMNEKEAFPFAAVSMVLTAIAATTLVSIPAFANALVKVSCGN
;
A
#
# COMPACT_ATOMS: atom_id res chain seq x y z
N MET A 1 -4.36 1.92 -15.32
CA MET A 1 -4.79 3.03 -14.44
C MET A 1 -3.64 3.66 -13.66
N VAL A 2 -2.78 2.92 -12.95
CA VAL A 2 -1.59 3.50 -12.27
C VAL A 2 -0.61 4.10 -13.28
N LEU A 3 -0.29 3.41 -14.37
CA LEU A 3 0.62 3.89 -15.42
C LEU A 3 0.04 5.05 -16.24
N THR A 4 -1.26 5.10 -16.48
CA THR A 4 -1.89 6.20 -17.25
C THR A 4 -1.72 7.55 -16.55
N ILE A 5 -1.68 7.57 -15.21
CA ILE A 5 -1.44 8.80 -14.43
C ILE A 5 -0.01 9.32 -14.65
N PHE A 6 0.97 8.41 -14.82
CA PHE A 6 2.35 8.80 -15.08
C PHE A 6 2.58 9.35 -16.48
N PHE A 7 1.79 8.93 -17.47
CA PHE A 7 1.94 9.41 -18.85
C PHE A 7 1.22 10.73 -19.13
N VAL A 8 0.21 11.11 -18.34
CA VAL A 8 -0.58 12.35 -18.55
C VAL A 8 -0.07 13.53 -17.72
N SER A 9 0.72 13.30 -16.68
CA SER A 9 1.31 14.39 -15.88
C SER A 9 2.69 14.76 -16.39
N PRO A 10 3.03 16.08 -16.53
CA PRO A 10 4.38 16.49 -16.89
C PRO A 10 5.39 15.87 -15.92
N GLN A 11 6.50 15.36 -16.42
CA GLN A 11 7.54 14.62 -15.65
C GLN A 11 7.93 15.31 -14.34
N LYS A 12 7.93 16.64 -14.30
CA LYS A 12 8.21 17.44 -13.09
C LYS A 12 7.20 17.19 -11.95
N GLN A 13 5.93 16.90 -12.26
CA GLN A 13 4.91 16.65 -11.25
C GLN A 13 5.07 15.26 -10.63
N ILE A 14 5.45 14.27 -11.44
CA ILE A 14 5.74 12.91 -10.96
C ILE A 14 6.88 12.93 -9.94
N LEU A 15 7.98 13.62 -10.26
CA LEU A 15 9.11 13.77 -9.34
C LEU A 15 8.72 14.44 -8.01
N LYS A 16 7.84 15.45 -8.06
CA LYS A 16 7.33 16.10 -6.85
C LYS A 16 6.48 15.15 -5.99
N VAL A 17 5.60 14.35 -6.61
CA VAL A 17 4.80 13.35 -5.90
C VAL A 17 5.70 12.28 -5.29
N LEU A 18 6.70 11.79 -6.01
CA LEU A 18 7.68 10.85 -5.48
C LEU A 18 8.47 11.45 -4.31
N ALA A 19 8.85 12.72 -4.38
CA ALA A 19 9.49 13.43 -3.28
C ALA A 19 8.57 13.48 -2.03
N VAL A 20 7.25 13.71 -2.21
CA VAL A 20 6.29 13.65 -1.09
C VAL A 20 6.20 12.24 -0.50
N VAL A 21 6.21 11.21 -1.32
CA VAL A 21 6.20 9.82 -0.84
C VAL A 21 7.43 9.56 0.01
N VAL A 22 8.62 9.88 -0.49
CA VAL A 22 9.90 9.62 0.18
C VAL A 22 10.05 10.43 1.47
N ILE A 23 9.95 11.76 1.36
CA ILE A 23 10.11 12.66 2.52
C ILE A 23 9.03 12.38 3.56
N GLY A 24 7.79 12.24 3.09
CA GLY A 24 6.68 11.97 3.96
C GLY A 24 6.77 10.60 4.65
N PHE A 25 7.28 9.56 3.97
CA PHE A 25 7.51 8.26 4.59
C PHE A 25 8.52 8.39 5.74
N TYR A 26 9.70 8.96 5.48
CA TYR A 26 10.74 9.12 6.50
C TYR A 26 10.27 9.98 7.67
N PHE A 27 9.55 11.06 7.41
CA PHE A 27 8.99 11.89 8.47
C PHE A 27 8.01 11.09 9.34
N SER A 28 7.02 10.43 8.75
CA SER A 28 6.02 9.68 9.50
C SER A 28 6.64 8.52 10.27
N ALA A 29 7.56 7.79 9.65
CA ALA A 29 8.25 6.66 10.27
C ALA A 29 9.09 7.11 11.48
N ALA A 30 9.88 8.17 11.32
CA ALA A 30 10.73 8.69 12.38
C ALA A 30 9.92 9.30 13.53
N THR A 31 8.93 10.16 13.21
CA THR A 31 8.13 10.83 14.25
C THR A 31 7.35 9.83 15.10
N VAL A 32 6.72 8.84 14.47
CA VAL A 32 6.00 7.80 15.21
C VAL A 32 6.98 6.96 16.04
N ALA A 33 8.08 6.49 15.45
CA ALA A 33 9.04 5.64 16.15
C ALA A 33 9.69 6.35 17.34
N TYR A 34 10.10 7.62 17.19
CA TYR A 34 10.66 8.38 18.29
C TYR A 34 9.63 8.78 19.35
N THR A 35 8.36 9.03 18.98
CA THR A 35 7.29 9.24 19.96
C THR A 35 7.11 7.99 20.83
N VAL A 36 7.04 6.82 20.20
CA VAL A 36 6.93 5.54 20.90
C VAL A 36 8.13 5.29 21.79
N LEU A 37 9.34 5.46 21.25
CA LEU A 37 10.59 5.26 21.99
C LEU A 37 10.67 6.18 23.22
N GLY A 38 10.34 7.47 23.04
CA GLY A 38 10.33 8.44 24.14
C GLY A 38 9.35 8.10 25.24
N LEU A 39 8.11 7.71 24.88
CA LEU A 39 7.10 7.33 25.86
C LEU A 39 7.50 6.05 26.62
N ARG A 40 7.99 5.02 25.94
CA ARG A 40 8.44 3.78 26.58
C ARG A 40 9.66 4.00 27.50
N THR A 41 10.52 4.93 27.15
CA THR A 41 11.64 5.33 28.03
C THR A 41 11.11 6.05 29.27
N LEU A 42 10.13 6.94 29.13
CA LEU A 42 9.51 7.64 30.25
C LEU A 42 8.71 6.68 31.17
N GLU A 43 8.06 5.67 30.62
CA GLU A 43 7.36 4.64 31.38
C GLU A 43 8.31 3.64 32.07
N GLY A 44 9.61 3.75 31.87
CA GLY A 44 10.62 2.83 32.40
C GLY A 44 10.60 1.44 31.77
N SER A 45 9.87 1.29 30.65
CA SER A 45 9.78 0.01 29.90
C SER A 45 11.06 -0.29 29.13
N ILE A 46 11.91 0.73 28.92
CA ILE A 46 13.24 0.63 28.27
C ILE A 46 14.20 1.53 29.04
N THR A 47 15.37 1.01 29.38
CA THR A 47 16.44 1.85 29.95
C THR A 47 17.17 2.59 28.82
N THR A 48 17.57 3.84 29.06
CA THR A 48 18.36 4.64 28.13
C THR A 48 19.69 3.97 27.73
N ALA A 49 20.20 3.08 28.59
CA ALA A 49 21.37 2.25 28.29
C ALA A 49 21.11 1.23 27.19
N GLU A 50 19.92 0.64 27.12
CA GLU A 50 19.57 -0.32 26.05
C GLU A 50 19.45 0.35 24.68
N VAL A 51 19.03 1.62 24.65
CA VAL A 51 18.98 2.42 23.40
C VAL A 51 20.38 2.78 22.90
N SER A 52 21.33 3.02 23.81
CA SER A 52 22.70 3.45 23.48
C SER A 52 23.67 2.30 23.19
N THR A 53 23.44 1.12 23.78
CA THR A 53 24.33 -0.05 23.65
C THR A 53 23.98 -0.99 22.53
N ALA A 54 22.89 -0.72 21.79
CA ALA A 54 22.56 -1.51 20.63
C ALA A 54 23.73 -1.47 19.62
N PRO A 55 24.25 -2.62 19.21
CA PRO A 55 25.39 -2.67 18.33
C PRO A 55 25.07 -1.98 17.01
N LYS A 56 25.89 -1.00 16.60
CA LYS A 56 25.94 -0.46 15.23
C LYS A 56 26.26 -1.54 14.17
N LYS A 57 26.36 -2.77 14.58
CA LYS A 57 26.56 -3.93 13.73
C LYS A 57 25.21 -4.56 13.41
N ALA A 58 24.87 -4.57 12.12
CA ALA A 58 23.93 -5.56 11.61
C ALA A 58 24.28 -6.93 12.23
N PRO A 59 23.29 -7.75 12.62
CA PRO A 59 23.59 -9.07 13.16
C PRO A 59 24.61 -9.74 12.25
N ALA A 60 25.72 -10.22 12.84
CA ALA A 60 26.77 -10.92 12.12
C ALA A 60 26.11 -11.96 11.23
N PRO A 61 26.63 -12.20 10.02
CA PRO A 61 26.07 -13.24 9.16
C PRO A 61 26.11 -14.55 9.94
N THR A 62 24.97 -14.89 10.53
CA THR A 62 24.73 -16.26 10.97
C THR A 62 24.97 -17.15 9.76
N ALA A 63 25.60 -18.31 9.99
CA ALA A 63 25.96 -19.33 9.01
C ALA A 63 25.05 -19.38 7.79
N PRO A 64 25.52 -19.74 6.57
CA PRO A 64 24.77 -19.61 5.34
C PRO A 64 23.37 -20.17 5.52
N LYS A 65 22.40 -19.26 5.65
CA LYS A 65 20.98 -19.63 5.70
C LYS A 65 20.71 -20.41 4.42
N ALA A 66 20.21 -21.64 4.56
CA ALA A 66 19.63 -22.35 3.43
C ALA A 66 18.78 -21.37 2.61
N PRO A 67 18.86 -21.41 1.26
CA PRO A 67 18.15 -20.48 0.41
C PRO A 67 16.71 -20.41 0.87
N ALA A 68 16.24 -19.20 1.23
CA ALA A 68 14.88 -19.01 1.74
C ALA A 68 13.91 -19.65 0.74
N ALA A 69 13.04 -20.53 1.22
CA ALA A 69 12.06 -21.19 0.38
C ALA A 69 11.28 -20.13 -0.40
N LYS A 70 11.15 -20.31 -1.71
CA LYS A 70 10.43 -19.38 -2.57
C LYS A 70 9.00 -19.26 -2.06
N PRO A 71 8.46 -18.03 -1.93
CA PRO A 71 7.06 -17.85 -1.57
C PRO A 71 6.20 -18.57 -2.62
N TYR A 72 5.17 -19.24 -2.16
CA TYR A 72 4.26 -20.04 -2.97
C TYR A 72 4.90 -21.32 -3.56
N THR A 73 4.16 -22.39 -3.59
CA THR A 73 4.62 -23.68 -4.10
C THR A 73 4.70 -23.71 -5.63
N THR A 74 5.54 -24.58 -6.18
CA THR A 74 5.60 -24.80 -7.63
C THR A 74 4.30 -25.39 -8.19
N GLU A 75 3.61 -26.17 -7.37
CA GLU A 75 2.29 -26.74 -7.72
C GLU A 75 1.26 -25.64 -7.93
N LEU A 76 1.17 -24.64 -7.01
CA LEU A 76 0.27 -23.51 -7.17
C LEU A 76 0.56 -22.74 -8.47
N VAL A 77 1.83 -22.49 -8.77
CA VAL A 77 2.21 -21.84 -10.03
C VAL A 77 1.78 -22.68 -11.23
N GLY A 78 1.96 -23.99 -11.18
CA GLY A 78 1.53 -24.91 -12.23
C GLY A 78 0.03 -24.90 -12.45
N VAL A 79 -0.76 -24.90 -11.36
CA VAL A 79 -2.22 -24.78 -11.43
C VAL A 79 -2.64 -23.44 -12.02
N LEU A 80 -2.09 -22.33 -11.54
CA LEU A 80 -2.39 -21.00 -12.05
C LEU A 80 -2.02 -20.84 -13.53
N LEU A 81 -0.88 -21.40 -13.96
CA LEU A 81 -0.46 -21.36 -15.37
C LEU A 81 -1.42 -22.14 -16.27
N LYS A 82 -1.80 -23.36 -15.86
CA LYS A 82 -2.80 -24.15 -16.61
C LYS A 82 -4.13 -23.43 -16.68
N SER A 83 -4.58 -22.85 -15.56
CA SER A 83 -5.82 -22.08 -15.50
C SER A 83 -5.74 -20.82 -16.37
N PHE A 84 -4.61 -20.15 -16.41
CA PHE A 84 -4.37 -18.98 -17.28
C PHE A 84 -4.50 -19.35 -18.76
N VAL A 85 -3.84 -20.42 -19.21
CA VAL A 85 -3.90 -20.87 -20.62
C VAL A 85 -5.34 -21.29 -20.98
N LEU A 86 -5.98 -22.10 -20.13
CA LEU A 86 -7.34 -22.59 -20.39
C LEU A 86 -8.35 -21.43 -20.40
N SER A 87 -8.34 -20.59 -19.37
CA SER A 87 -9.28 -19.45 -19.29
C SER A 87 -9.04 -18.43 -20.40
N GLY A 88 -7.80 -18.22 -20.80
CA GLY A 88 -7.45 -17.34 -21.91
C GLY A 88 -7.99 -17.84 -23.25
N ALA A 89 -7.79 -19.13 -23.55
CA ALA A 89 -8.31 -19.75 -24.77
C ALA A 89 -9.85 -19.67 -24.81
N VAL A 90 -10.52 -20.02 -23.70
CA VAL A 90 -11.98 -19.97 -23.60
C VAL A 90 -12.53 -18.54 -23.69
N SER A 91 -11.88 -17.58 -23.02
CA SER A 91 -12.24 -16.16 -23.06
C SER A 91 -12.12 -15.60 -24.48
N LEU A 92 -11.00 -15.88 -25.15
CA LEU A 92 -10.77 -15.43 -26.52
C LEU A 92 -11.79 -16.03 -27.48
N GLY A 93 -12.04 -17.33 -27.40
CA GLY A 93 -13.06 -18.00 -28.21
C GLY A 93 -14.46 -17.40 -28.01
N ALA A 94 -14.83 -17.14 -26.76
CA ALA A 94 -16.13 -16.52 -26.46
C ALA A 94 -16.22 -15.08 -26.98
N THR A 95 -15.13 -14.32 -26.91
CA THR A 95 -15.09 -12.94 -27.45
C THR A 95 -15.21 -12.91 -28.96
N LEU A 96 -14.47 -13.76 -29.68
CA LEU A 96 -14.48 -13.83 -31.13
C LEU A 96 -15.83 -14.34 -31.70
N THR A 97 -16.55 -15.17 -30.93
CA THR A 97 -17.86 -15.69 -31.30
C THR A 97 -19.04 -14.84 -30.78
N ASN A 98 -18.77 -13.67 -30.18
CA ASN A 98 -19.78 -12.80 -29.55
C ASN A 98 -20.72 -13.57 -28.60
N ASN A 99 -20.16 -14.50 -27.82
CA ASN A 99 -20.93 -15.30 -26.87
C ASN A 99 -21.41 -14.43 -25.69
N LYS A 100 -22.64 -14.66 -25.22
CA LYS A 100 -23.20 -13.94 -24.05
C LYS A 100 -22.36 -14.05 -22.77
N PHE A 101 -21.53 -15.09 -22.66
CA PHE A 101 -20.64 -15.30 -21.53
C PHE A 101 -19.21 -14.73 -21.75
N ALA A 102 -18.98 -13.98 -22.84
CA ALA A 102 -17.65 -13.42 -23.13
C ALA A 102 -17.11 -12.55 -21.98
N ILE A 103 -17.96 -11.69 -21.38
CA ILE A 103 -17.56 -10.81 -20.26
C ILE A 103 -17.20 -11.63 -19.02
N PRO A 104 -18.01 -12.53 -18.46
CA PRO A 104 -17.64 -13.35 -17.31
C PRO A 104 -16.37 -14.18 -17.53
N LEU A 105 -16.21 -14.78 -18.70
CA LEU A 105 -15.01 -15.57 -19.03
C LEU A 105 -13.76 -14.72 -19.10
N ARG A 106 -13.86 -13.54 -19.66
CA ARG A 106 -12.79 -12.54 -19.68
C ARG A 106 -12.44 -12.07 -18.28
N THR A 107 -13.42 -11.80 -17.44
CA THR A 107 -13.23 -11.41 -16.03
C THR A 107 -12.47 -12.50 -15.27
N LEU A 108 -12.85 -13.77 -15.46
CA LEU A 108 -12.13 -14.89 -14.89
C LEU A 108 -10.66 -14.94 -15.38
N PHE A 109 -10.45 -14.82 -16.69
CA PHE A 109 -9.11 -14.80 -17.29
C PHE A 109 -8.23 -13.67 -16.73
N MET A 110 -8.73 -12.45 -16.68
CA MET A 110 -8.01 -11.29 -16.16
C MET A 110 -7.75 -11.39 -14.66
N THR A 111 -8.66 -11.99 -13.88
CA THR A 111 -8.44 -12.26 -12.46
C THR A 111 -7.31 -13.27 -12.26
N ILE A 112 -7.32 -14.38 -13.00
CA ILE A 112 -6.25 -15.39 -12.96
C ILE A 112 -4.93 -14.76 -13.40
N THR A 113 -4.94 -13.93 -14.43
CA THR A 113 -3.75 -13.18 -14.90
C THR A 113 -3.13 -12.35 -13.77
N SER A 114 -3.96 -11.61 -13.03
CA SER A 114 -3.50 -10.76 -11.92
C SER A 114 -2.88 -11.58 -10.78
N PHE A 115 -3.50 -12.71 -10.42
CA PHE A 115 -2.96 -13.62 -9.41
C PHE A 115 -1.68 -14.34 -9.87
N LEU A 116 -1.67 -14.89 -11.07
CA LEU A 116 -0.48 -15.59 -11.60
C LEU A 116 0.72 -14.65 -11.68
N SER A 117 0.52 -13.46 -12.20
CA SER A 117 1.60 -12.49 -12.36
C SER A 117 2.14 -11.95 -11.03
N TYR A 118 1.27 -11.83 -10.01
CA TYR A 118 1.71 -11.50 -8.65
C TYR A 118 2.54 -12.66 -8.04
N VAL A 119 2.03 -13.88 -8.10
CA VAL A 119 2.70 -15.06 -7.56
C VAL A 119 4.05 -15.29 -8.27
N TRP A 120 4.08 -15.14 -9.59
CA TRP A 120 5.30 -15.24 -10.38
C TRP A 120 6.30 -14.14 -9.99
N GLY A 121 5.84 -12.88 -9.91
CA GLY A 121 6.66 -11.75 -9.48
C GLY A 121 7.27 -11.93 -8.09
N ALA A 122 6.50 -12.49 -7.15
CA ALA A 122 6.98 -12.76 -5.79
C ALA A 122 8.04 -13.88 -5.72
N ARG A 123 8.14 -14.72 -6.74
CA ARG A 123 9.15 -15.80 -6.84
C ARG A 123 10.43 -15.40 -7.57
N LEU A 124 10.51 -14.18 -8.08
CA LEU A 124 11.73 -13.62 -8.67
C LEU A 124 12.83 -13.47 -7.59
N PRO A 125 14.09 -13.36 -7.99
CA PRO A 125 15.19 -13.18 -7.05
C PRO A 125 14.95 -12.04 -6.07
N ALA A 126 15.31 -12.22 -4.80
CA ALA A 126 15.09 -11.21 -3.75
C ALA A 126 15.72 -9.85 -4.08
N ALA A 127 16.86 -9.83 -4.80
CA ALA A 127 17.48 -8.61 -5.27
C ALA A 127 16.59 -7.84 -6.26
N PHE A 128 15.91 -8.54 -7.16
CA PHE A 128 14.96 -7.95 -8.10
C PHE A 128 13.70 -7.46 -7.37
N CYS A 129 13.15 -8.25 -6.46
CA CYS A 129 11.95 -7.88 -5.70
C CYS A 129 12.15 -6.64 -4.81
N LYS A 130 13.39 -6.32 -4.42
CA LYS A 130 13.71 -5.06 -3.71
C LYS A 130 13.54 -3.83 -4.59
N ILE A 131 13.81 -3.94 -5.88
CA ILE A 131 13.70 -2.83 -6.84
C ILE A 131 12.31 -2.82 -7.49
N CYS A 132 11.82 -3.98 -7.88
CA CYS A 132 10.55 -4.18 -8.55
C CYS A 132 9.63 -5.06 -7.69
N HIS A 133 8.81 -4.42 -6.88
CA HIS A 133 7.88 -5.13 -5.99
C HIS A 133 6.90 -6.00 -6.80
N PRO A 134 6.47 -7.20 -6.31
CA PRO A 134 5.55 -8.10 -7.01
C PRO A 134 4.25 -7.46 -7.52
N LEU A 135 3.76 -6.40 -6.87
CA LEU A 135 2.62 -5.62 -7.37
C LEU A 135 2.93 -4.87 -8.67
N VAL A 136 4.17 -4.41 -8.85
CA VAL A 136 4.58 -3.73 -10.09
C VAL A 136 4.66 -4.73 -11.23
N THR A 137 5.24 -5.92 -10.99
CA THR A 137 5.26 -7.00 -11.98
C THR A 137 3.87 -7.47 -12.34
N SER A 138 2.97 -7.59 -11.34
CA SER A 138 1.57 -7.95 -11.55
C SER A 138 0.85 -6.90 -12.43
N ALA A 139 1.00 -5.62 -12.10
CA ALA A 139 0.39 -4.56 -12.89
C ALA A 139 0.93 -4.53 -14.34
N ALA A 140 2.25 -4.63 -14.52
CA ALA A 140 2.87 -4.65 -15.83
C ALA A 140 2.42 -5.83 -16.69
N ALA A 141 2.38 -7.04 -16.11
CA ALA A 141 1.92 -8.23 -16.82
C ALA A 141 0.42 -8.15 -17.18
N THR A 142 -0.43 -7.68 -16.25
CA THR A 142 -1.86 -7.50 -16.53
C THR A 142 -2.08 -6.49 -17.66
N LEU A 143 -1.34 -5.37 -17.68
CA LEU A 143 -1.42 -4.39 -18.76
C LEU A 143 -0.90 -4.94 -20.08
N ALA A 144 0.16 -5.76 -20.06
CA ALA A 144 0.67 -6.43 -21.26
C ALA A 144 -0.38 -7.40 -21.85
N VAL A 145 -1.05 -8.18 -21.00
CA VAL A 145 -2.15 -9.07 -21.43
C VAL A 145 -3.33 -8.27 -21.96
N THR A 146 -3.69 -7.14 -21.32
CA THR A 146 -4.72 -6.21 -21.81
C THR A 146 -4.38 -5.67 -23.21
N GLN A 147 -3.10 -5.31 -23.44
CA GLN A 147 -2.64 -4.85 -24.76
C GLN A 147 -2.69 -5.98 -25.80
N LEU A 148 -2.26 -7.19 -25.45
CA LEU A 148 -2.33 -8.34 -26.34
C LEU A 148 -3.78 -8.67 -26.72
N GLU A 149 -4.68 -8.64 -25.76
CA GLU A 149 -6.12 -8.84 -26.02
C GLU A 149 -6.67 -7.76 -26.95
N ALA A 150 -6.31 -6.50 -26.75
CA ALA A 150 -6.70 -5.39 -27.63
C ALA A 150 -6.25 -5.64 -29.09
N LEU A 151 -5.00 -6.07 -29.27
CA LEU A 151 -4.46 -6.39 -30.60
C LEU A 151 -5.19 -7.56 -31.26
N VAL A 152 -5.45 -8.65 -30.52
CA VAL A 152 -6.08 -9.85 -31.07
C VAL A 152 -7.56 -9.62 -31.39
N THR A 153 -8.25 -8.80 -30.59
CA THR A 153 -9.68 -8.50 -30.80
C THR A 153 -9.94 -7.30 -31.71
N GLY A 154 -8.90 -6.64 -32.22
CA GLY A 154 -9.02 -5.41 -33.00
C GLY A 154 -9.56 -4.21 -32.23
N SER A 155 -9.53 -4.27 -30.89
CA SER A 155 -10.01 -3.22 -30.00
C SER A 155 -8.89 -2.25 -29.62
N THR A 156 -9.26 -1.12 -29.00
CA THR A 156 -8.23 -0.22 -28.42
C THR A 156 -7.84 -0.67 -27.01
N PHE A 157 -6.61 -0.41 -26.60
CA PHE A 157 -6.14 -0.68 -25.24
C PHE A 157 -7.06 -0.11 -24.16
N ASN A 158 -7.51 1.14 -24.35
CA ASN A 158 -8.39 1.79 -23.37
C ASN A 158 -9.76 1.10 -23.29
N ALA A 159 -10.32 0.69 -24.41
CA ALA A 159 -11.60 -0.03 -24.42
C ALA A 159 -11.52 -1.35 -23.64
N VAL A 160 -10.41 -2.08 -23.81
CA VAL A 160 -10.15 -3.32 -23.04
C VAL A 160 -9.90 -3.02 -21.57
N LEU A 161 -9.12 -1.98 -21.26
CA LEU A 161 -8.80 -1.58 -19.89
C LEU A 161 -10.06 -1.11 -19.13
N ASP A 162 -10.98 -0.41 -19.77
CA ASP A 162 -12.22 0.08 -19.15
C ASP A 162 -13.11 -1.08 -18.70
N THR A 163 -13.03 -2.24 -19.35
CA THR A 163 -13.75 -3.44 -18.91
C THR A 163 -13.12 -4.14 -17.71
N TYR A 164 -11.87 -3.81 -17.34
CA TYR A 164 -11.23 -4.38 -16.16
C TYR A 164 -11.91 -3.92 -14.86
N LYS A 165 -12.46 -2.71 -14.82
CA LYS A 165 -13.23 -2.16 -13.70
C LYS A 165 -14.40 -1.34 -14.21
N VAL A 166 -15.59 -1.89 -14.11
CA VAL A 166 -16.83 -1.27 -14.60
C VAL A 166 -17.62 -0.59 -13.47
N GLY A 167 -17.34 -0.95 -12.21
CA GLY A 167 -18.07 -0.44 -11.05
C GLY A 167 -19.36 -1.23 -10.75
N SER A 168 -19.47 -2.46 -11.22
CA SER A 168 -20.64 -3.33 -11.00
C SER A 168 -20.22 -4.66 -10.41
N MET A 169 -21.09 -5.22 -9.55
CA MET A 169 -20.95 -6.57 -9.00
C MET A 169 -21.85 -7.59 -9.70
N ASN A 170 -22.56 -7.19 -10.76
CA ASN A 170 -23.33 -8.14 -11.57
C ASN A 170 -22.34 -9.05 -12.33
N PRO A 171 -22.37 -10.39 -12.13
CA PRO A 171 -21.42 -11.32 -12.76
C PRO A 171 -21.37 -11.26 -14.28
N MET A 172 -22.43 -10.77 -14.92
CA MET A 172 -22.51 -10.67 -16.38
C MET A 172 -21.77 -9.46 -16.96
N ILE A 173 -21.45 -8.47 -16.12
CA ILE A 173 -20.79 -7.22 -16.56
C ILE A 173 -19.60 -6.82 -15.70
N ALA A 174 -19.43 -7.42 -14.52
CA ALA A 174 -18.32 -7.12 -13.62
C ALA A 174 -16.96 -7.43 -14.25
N GLY A 175 -15.98 -6.55 -14.06
CA GLY A 175 -14.59 -6.78 -14.46
C GLY A 175 -13.74 -7.38 -13.33
N ALA A 176 -12.54 -7.84 -13.65
CA ALA A 176 -11.61 -8.41 -12.68
C ALA A 176 -11.25 -7.42 -11.56
N GLY A 177 -11.12 -6.15 -11.89
CA GLY A 177 -10.88 -5.09 -10.91
C GLY A 177 -12.03 -4.88 -9.94
N ASP A 178 -13.27 -5.13 -10.36
CA ASP A 178 -14.45 -5.06 -9.48
C ASP A 178 -14.42 -6.20 -8.45
N ILE A 179 -14.07 -7.43 -8.87
CA ILE A 179 -13.91 -8.59 -7.98
C ILE A 179 -12.78 -8.32 -6.97
N LEU A 180 -11.62 -7.85 -7.43
CA LEU A 180 -10.49 -7.54 -6.54
C LEU A 180 -10.85 -6.42 -5.55
N LEU A 181 -11.60 -5.42 -5.99
CA LEU A 181 -12.07 -4.34 -5.12
C LEU A 181 -13.10 -4.84 -4.09
N TYR A 182 -13.98 -5.75 -4.47
CA TYR A 182 -14.93 -6.40 -3.55
C TYR A 182 -14.20 -7.16 -2.42
N LEU A 183 -13.10 -7.85 -2.75
CA LEU A 183 -12.29 -8.57 -1.77
C LEU A 183 -11.61 -7.65 -0.73
N LEU A 184 -11.55 -6.33 -0.96
CA LEU A 184 -11.11 -5.37 0.04
C LEU A 184 -12.01 -5.34 1.28
N GLY A 185 -13.32 -5.53 1.12
CA GLY A 185 -14.26 -5.59 2.25
C GLY A 185 -13.88 -6.67 3.27
N PRO A 186 -13.84 -7.96 2.88
CA PRO A 186 -13.35 -9.04 3.74
C PRO A 186 -11.94 -8.80 4.30
N ALA A 187 -11.03 -8.23 3.50
CA ALA A 187 -9.68 -7.91 3.97
C ALA A 187 -9.69 -6.87 5.11
N VAL A 188 -10.54 -5.84 5.01
CA VAL A 188 -10.68 -4.84 6.10
C VAL A 188 -11.29 -5.48 7.34
N VAL A 189 -12.30 -6.34 7.20
CA VAL A 189 -12.89 -7.07 8.34
C VAL A 189 -11.84 -7.95 9.03
N SER A 190 -10.93 -8.57 8.28
CA SER A 190 -9.85 -9.39 8.85
C SER A 190 -8.91 -8.59 9.78
N PHE A 191 -8.80 -7.27 9.59
CA PHE A 191 -8.05 -6.41 10.49
C PHE A 191 -8.66 -6.36 11.89
N ALA A 192 -9.99 -6.42 12.02
CA ALA A 192 -10.64 -6.47 13.32
C ALA A 192 -10.22 -7.72 14.12
N ILE A 193 -10.07 -8.86 13.45
CA ILE A 193 -9.57 -10.10 14.05
C ILE A 193 -8.13 -9.92 14.53
N THR A 194 -7.29 -9.28 13.70
CA THR A 194 -5.90 -9.00 14.04
C THR A 194 -5.79 -8.09 15.27
N ILE A 195 -6.59 -7.02 15.34
CA ILE A 195 -6.64 -6.10 16.49
C ILE A 195 -7.09 -6.86 17.73
N TYR A 196 -8.20 -7.63 17.63
CA TYR A 196 -8.73 -8.39 18.76
C TYR A 196 -7.74 -9.42 19.30
N SER A 197 -7.03 -10.13 18.42
CA SER A 197 -6.01 -11.10 18.83
C SER A 197 -4.82 -10.46 19.54
N ARG A 198 -4.64 -9.13 19.43
CA ARG A 198 -3.57 -8.34 20.05
C ARG A 198 -4.08 -7.41 21.16
N LYS A 199 -5.34 -7.58 21.60
CA LYS A 199 -5.97 -6.68 22.59
C LYS A 199 -5.15 -6.48 23.86
N GLN A 200 -4.51 -7.54 24.36
CA GLN A 200 -3.69 -7.46 25.57
C GLN A 200 -2.48 -6.54 25.34
N GLN A 201 -1.75 -6.71 24.24
CA GLN A 201 -0.60 -5.85 23.87
C GLN A 201 -1.02 -4.39 23.68
N ILE A 202 -2.22 -4.14 23.14
CA ILE A 202 -2.77 -2.80 22.95
C ILE A 202 -3.08 -2.17 24.32
N VAL A 203 -3.70 -2.91 25.23
CA VAL A 203 -4.04 -2.42 26.58
C VAL A 203 -2.78 -2.13 27.39
N GLU A 204 -1.80 -3.04 27.39
CA GLU A 204 -0.52 -2.89 28.08
C GLU A 204 0.29 -1.69 27.58
N ASN A 205 0.15 -1.34 26.31
CA ASN A 205 0.84 -0.21 25.68
C ASN A 205 -0.13 0.91 25.24
N PHE A 206 -1.23 1.10 25.98
CA PHE A 206 -2.35 1.96 25.55
C PHE A 206 -1.91 3.38 25.22
N LEU A 207 -1.13 4.02 26.09
CA LEU A 207 -0.66 5.40 25.88
C LEU A 207 0.24 5.50 24.64
N VAL A 208 1.14 4.54 24.48
CA VAL A 208 2.06 4.44 23.33
C VAL A 208 1.28 4.25 22.04
N VAL A 209 0.29 3.35 22.04
CA VAL A 209 -0.55 3.07 20.86
C VAL A 209 -1.39 4.29 20.49
N CYS A 210 -2.06 4.93 21.45
CA CYS A 210 -2.87 6.12 21.20
C CYS A 210 -2.03 7.29 20.69
N SER A 211 -0.87 7.54 21.30
CA SER A 211 0.02 8.63 20.88
C SER A 211 0.58 8.39 19.48
N SER A 212 1.03 7.17 19.17
CA SER A 212 1.53 6.82 17.84
C SER A 212 0.44 6.92 16.78
N MET A 213 -0.79 6.51 17.11
CA MET A 213 -1.95 6.63 16.24
C MET A 213 -2.25 8.09 15.90
N MET A 214 -2.23 9.00 16.89
CA MET A 214 -2.47 10.41 16.67
C MET A 214 -1.35 11.08 15.87
N VAL A 215 -0.08 10.78 16.18
CA VAL A 215 1.08 11.30 15.44
C VAL A 215 1.09 10.76 14.01
N GLY A 216 0.83 9.48 13.82
CA GLY A 216 0.79 8.83 12.50
C GLY A 216 -0.37 9.34 11.63
N SER A 217 -1.55 9.56 12.21
CA SER A 217 -2.75 10.00 11.49
C SER A 217 -2.77 11.53 11.30
N ALA A 218 -3.01 12.31 12.34
CA ALA A 218 -3.10 13.77 12.24
C ALA A 218 -1.76 14.37 11.78
N GLY A 219 -0.64 13.98 12.42
CA GLY A 219 0.69 14.45 12.07
C GLY A 219 1.06 14.10 10.64
N GLY A 220 0.82 12.86 10.22
CA GLY A 220 1.08 12.41 8.85
C GLY A 220 0.26 13.16 7.79
N LEU A 221 -1.03 13.39 8.05
CA LEU A 221 -1.93 14.15 7.15
C LEU A 221 -1.50 15.61 7.03
N PHE A 222 -1.30 16.32 8.16
CA PHE A 222 -0.90 17.72 8.14
C PHE A 222 0.50 17.93 7.58
N PHE A 223 1.46 17.08 7.93
CA PHE A 223 2.78 17.15 7.31
C PHE A 223 2.70 16.99 5.79
N THR A 224 1.91 16.02 5.32
CA THR A 224 1.70 15.82 3.89
C THR A 224 1.03 17.05 3.27
N ALA A 225 0.04 17.65 3.94
CA ALA A 225 -0.64 18.88 3.47
C ALA A 225 0.34 20.07 3.31
N VAL A 226 1.21 20.26 4.28
CA VAL A 226 2.28 21.28 4.19
C VAL A 226 3.23 20.97 3.05
N LEU A 227 3.68 19.73 2.93
CA LEU A 227 4.66 19.30 1.93
C LEU A 227 4.15 19.43 0.49
N VAL A 228 2.89 19.03 0.22
CA VAL A 228 2.29 19.16 -1.12
C VAL A 228 2.12 20.63 -1.52
N ARG A 229 1.87 21.51 -0.54
CA ARG A 229 1.79 22.97 -0.75
C ARG A 229 3.16 23.57 -1.02
N LEU A 230 4.17 23.24 -0.19
CA LEU A 230 5.55 23.73 -0.36
C LEU A 230 6.14 23.34 -1.70
N LEU A 231 5.91 22.12 -2.15
CA LEU A 231 6.37 21.63 -3.45
C LEU A 231 5.52 22.15 -4.63
N LYS A 232 4.46 22.90 -4.35
CA LYS A 232 3.52 23.44 -5.35
C LYS A 232 3.05 22.35 -6.33
N ILE A 233 2.58 21.21 -5.78
CA ILE A 233 2.09 20.08 -6.59
C ILE A 233 0.87 20.52 -7.39
N GLY A 234 0.87 20.20 -8.70
CA GLY A 234 -0.22 20.56 -9.61
C GLY A 234 -0.31 22.05 -9.98
N GLY A 235 0.64 22.90 -9.57
CA GLY A 235 0.59 24.33 -9.82
C GLY A 235 -0.55 25.02 -9.05
N GLU A 236 -1.05 26.13 -9.57
CA GLU A 236 -2.13 26.91 -8.91
C GLU A 236 -3.47 26.15 -8.91
N ALA A 237 -3.83 25.48 -9.99
CA ALA A 237 -5.05 24.65 -10.09
C ALA A 237 -4.94 23.28 -9.45
N GLY A 238 -3.81 22.94 -8.82
CA GLY A 238 -3.46 21.59 -8.36
C GLY A 238 -4.14 21.11 -7.08
N CYS A 239 -5.14 21.82 -6.53
CA CYS A 239 -5.76 21.45 -5.28
C CYS A 239 -6.34 20.02 -5.27
N VAL A 240 -6.95 19.57 -6.37
CA VAL A 240 -7.45 18.19 -6.50
C VAL A 240 -6.31 17.17 -6.35
N LEU A 241 -5.19 17.39 -7.03
CA LEU A 241 -4.03 16.51 -6.93
C LEU A 241 -3.42 16.53 -5.51
N ARG A 242 -3.30 17.72 -4.89
CA ARG A 242 -2.80 17.84 -3.51
C ARG A 242 -3.67 17.05 -2.53
N LYS A 243 -5.00 17.19 -2.61
CA LYS A 243 -5.95 16.42 -1.79
C LYS A 243 -5.83 14.92 -2.00
N SER A 244 -5.55 14.47 -3.23
CA SER A 244 -5.35 13.06 -3.55
C SER A 244 -4.11 12.45 -2.91
N VAL A 245 -3.09 13.24 -2.64
CA VAL A 245 -1.82 12.77 -2.05
C VAL A 245 -1.90 12.69 -0.52
N LEU A 246 -2.85 13.39 0.13
CA LEU A 246 -2.93 13.48 1.59
C LEU A 246 -2.98 12.11 2.29
N PRO A 247 -3.82 11.14 1.87
CA PRO A 247 -3.92 9.85 2.56
C PRO A 247 -2.82 8.84 2.19
N ARG A 248 -1.62 9.29 1.77
CA ARG A 248 -0.53 8.43 1.29
C ARG A 248 -0.11 7.32 2.25
N ASN A 249 -0.20 7.57 3.57
CA ASN A 249 0.19 6.62 4.62
C ASN A 249 -1.01 5.85 5.22
N VAL A 250 -2.15 5.87 4.53
CA VAL A 250 -3.37 5.16 4.93
C VAL A 250 -3.59 3.96 4.02
N THR A 251 -4.18 2.88 4.52
CA THR A 251 -4.49 1.70 3.69
C THR A 251 -5.43 2.05 2.53
N THR A 252 -5.26 1.44 1.37
CA THR A 252 -5.98 1.78 0.13
C THR A 252 -7.49 1.93 0.31
N PRO A 253 -8.23 1.02 1.01
CA PRO A 253 -9.67 1.18 1.18
C PRO A 253 -10.05 2.46 1.91
N LEU A 254 -9.35 2.77 2.99
CA LEU A 254 -9.61 3.97 3.81
C LEU A 254 -9.08 5.23 3.14
N ALA A 255 -8.01 5.14 2.36
CA ALA A 255 -7.53 6.24 1.53
C ALA A 255 -8.53 6.63 0.45
N VAL A 256 -9.25 5.67 -0.13
CA VAL A 256 -10.37 5.93 -1.05
C VAL A 256 -11.46 6.76 -0.36
N ALA A 257 -11.88 6.35 0.85
CA ALA A 257 -12.88 7.06 1.64
C ALA A 257 -12.44 8.51 1.96
N ILE A 258 -11.21 8.68 2.47
CA ILE A 258 -10.63 10.00 2.74
C ILE A 258 -10.62 10.86 1.49
N THR A 259 -10.18 10.30 0.36
CA THR A 259 -10.08 11.05 -0.91
C THR A 259 -11.45 11.48 -1.42
N GLN A 260 -12.49 10.66 -1.26
CA GLN A 260 -13.86 11.00 -1.61
C GLN A 260 -14.40 12.15 -0.73
N ILE A 261 -14.18 12.09 0.59
CA ILE A 261 -14.57 13.17 1.53
C ILE A 261 -13.89 14.48 1.14
N LEU A 262 -12.59 14.44 0.83
CA LEU A 262 -11.82 15.63 0.45
C LEU A 262 -12.07 16.09 -1.00
N LYS A 263 -12.89 15.36 -1.79
CA LYS A 263 -13.12 15.63 -3.22
C LYS A 263 -11.81 15.65 -4.01
N GLY A 264 -10.93 14.66 -3.77
CA GLY A 264 -9.71 14.40 -4.52
C GLY A 264 -9.94 13.42 -5.68
N ASN A 265 -8.86 13.05 -6.39
CA ASN A 265 -8.88 12.05 -7.45
C ASN A 265 -8.49 10.67 -6.87
N VAL A 266 -9.45 9.76 -6.79
CA VAL A 266 -9.28 8.43 -6.18
C VAL A 266 -8.19 7.60 -6.88
N PRO A 267 -8.14 7.49 -8.21
CA PRO A 267 -7.03 6.83 -8.92
C PRO A 267 -5.64 7.31 -8.50
N GLN A 268 -5.46 8.62 -8.41
CA GLN A 268 -4.18 9.20 -8.00
C GLN A 268 -3.84 8.86 -6.55
N ALA A 269 -4.82 8.93 -5.65
CA ALA A 269 -4.64 8.52 -4.26
C ALA A 269 -4.20 7.06 -4.15
N CYS A 270 -4.88 6.14 -4.83
CA CYS A 270 -4.50 4.72 -4.84
C CYS A 270 -3.07 4.52 -5.34
N ALA A 271 -2.65 5.23 -6.40
CA ALA A 271 -1.28 5.15 -6.89
C ALA A 271 -0.26 5.59 -5.84
N VAL A 272 -0.48 6.75 -5.21
CA VAL A 272 0.42 7.30 -4.18
C VAL A 272 0.50 6.38 -2.96
N VAL A 273 -0.63 5.82 -2.54
CA VAL A 273 -0.71 4.84 -1.46
C VAL A 273 0.13 3.59 -1.77
N VAL A 274 -0.02 3.03 -2.96
CA VAL A 274 0.76 1.85 -3.39
C VAL A 274 2.26 2.16 -3.42
N PHE A 275 2.66 3.31 -3.98
CA PHE A 275 4.07 3.72 -3.98
C PHE A 275 4.63 3.92 -2.58
N THR A 276 3.86 4.52 -1.67
CA THR A 276 4.27 4.68 -0.26
C THR A 276 4.46 3.31 0.39
N GLY A 277 3.56 2.37 0.14
CA GLY A 277 3.67 1.00 0.64
C GLY A 277 4.89 0.25 0.10
N ILE A 278 5.14 0.31 -1.21
CA ILE A 278 6.33 -0.29 -1.84
C ILE A 278 7.61 0.31 -1.26
N TYR A 279 7.64 1.63 -1.11
CA TYR A 279 8.78 2.33 -0.52
C TYR A 279 9.01 1.89 0.93
N GLY A 280 7.95 1.81 1.72
CA GLY A 280 7.98 1.32 3.10
C GLY A 280 8.46 -0.12 3.22
N ALA A 281 8.01 -1.00 2.32
CA ALA A 281 8.46 -2.40 2.28
C ALA A 281 9.94 -2.53 1.94
N THR A 282 10.45 -1.64 1.08
CA THR A 282 11.84 -1.69 0.63
C THR A 282 12.81 -1.10 1.67
N PHE A 283 12.44 0.03 2.28
CA PHE A 283 13.35 0.84 3.07
C PHE A 283 12.99 0.93 4.56
N GLY A 284 11.78 0.53 4.97
CA GLY A 284 11.28 0.77 6.32
C GLY A 284 12.15 0.14 7.42
N ALA A 285 12.40 -1.15 7.37
CA ALA A 285 13.21 -1.85 8.36
C ALA A 285 14.66 -1.34 8.38
N SER A 286 15.25 -1.10 7.19
CA SER A 286 16.61 -0.57 7.06
C SER A 286 16.72 0.86 7.62
N PHE A 287 15.67 1.68 7.44
CA PHE A 287 15.62 3.03 7.98
C PHE A 287 15.56 3.02 9.51
N MET A 288 14.75 2.16 10.13
CA MET A 288 14.74 2.01 11.59
C MET A 288 16.13 1.61 12.12
N THR A 289 16.81 0.72 11.41
CA THR A 289 18.19 0.32 11.76
C THR A 289 19.17 1.48 11.60
N ALA A 290 19.06 2.28 10.55
CA ALA A 290 19.91 3.46 10.33
C ALA A 290 19.72 4.54 11.41
N LEU A 291 18.50 4.65 11.96
CA LEU A 291 18.21 5.54 13.09
C LEU A 291 18.67 4.98 14.44
N GLY A 292 19.22 3.75 14.50
CA GLY A 292 19.59 3.08 15.74
C GLY A 292 18.39 2.63 16.59
N ILE A 293 17.19 2.61 16.04
CA ILE A 293 16.00 2.16 16.76
C ILE A 293 15.97 0.64 16.77
N THR A 294 16.18 0.05 17.92
CA THR A 294 16.22 -1.41 18.14
C THR A 294 14.99 -1.95 18.85
N ASP A 295 14.28 -1.09 19.62
CA ASP A 295 13.05 -1.48 20.31
C ASP A 295 11.99 -1.98 19.34
N PRO A 296 11.51 -3.22 19.48
CA PRO A 296 10.57 -3.82 18.53
C PRO A 296 9.26 -3.05 18.40
N VAL A 297 8.77 -2.48 19.52
CA VAL A 297 7.52 -1.71 19.52
C VAL A 297 7.67 -0.47 18.66
N SER A 298 8.73 0.31 18.90
CA SER A 298 9.02 1.54 18.16
C SER A 298 9.23 1.27 16.67
N ARG A 299 9.99 0.20 16.34
CA ARG A 299 10.23 -0.23 14.95
C ARG A 299 8.91 -0.58 14.25
N GLY A 300 8.13 -1.46 14.90
CA GLY A 300 6.86 -1.90 14.36
C GLY A 300 5.88 -0.74 14.16
N MET A 301 5.69 0.08 15.20
CA MET A 301 4.77 1.22 15.14
C MET A 301 5.17 2.24 14.07
N GLY A 302 6.45 2.57 13.95
CA GLY A 302 6.97 3.51 12.94
C GLY A 302 6.76 3.02 11.51
N VAL A 303 7.12 1.77 11.23
CA VAL A 303 6.96 1.19 9.87
C VAL A 303 5.49 0.97 9.53
N GLY A 304 4.68 0.50 10.50
CA GLY A 304 3.24 0.26 10.29
C GLY A 304 2.46 1.54 9.96
N ALA A 305 2.70 2.63 10.71
CA ALA A 305 2.04 3.91 10.50
C ALA A 305 2.43 4.60 9.18
N SER A 306 3.59 4.29 8.62
CA SER A 306 4.14 4.98 7.44
C SER A 306 4.11 4.15 6.16
N GLY A 307 4.36 2.83 6.26
CA GLY A 307 4.53 1.90 5.14
C GLY A 307 3.31 1.04 4.84
N GLN A 308 2.26 1.16 5.63
CA GLN A 308 0.99 0.45 5.46
C GLN A 308 1.16 -1.08 5.36
N GLY A 309 0.21 -1.75 4.66
CA GLY A 309 0.20 -3.21 4.55
C GLY A 309 1.47 -3.82 3.96
N LEU A 310 2.08 -3.17 2.98
CA LEU A 310 3.34 -3.64 2.39
C LEU A 310 4.52 -3.44 3.35
N GLY A 311 4.58 -2.30 4.03
CA GLY A 311 5.56 -2.05 5.10
C GLY A 311 5.42 -3.08 6.23
N VAL A 312 4.19 -3.35 6.67
CA VAL A 312 3.91 -4.40 7.68
C VAL A 312 4.40 -5.77 7.20
N ALA A 313 4.09 -6.14 5.95
CA ALA A 313 4.50 -7.43 5.39
C ALA A 313 6.04 -7.58 5.36
N SER A 314 6.78 -6.50 5.14
CA SER A 314 8.25 -6.53 5.17
C SER A 314 8.83 -6.80 6.56
N MET A 315 8.05 -6.54 7.62
CA MET A 315 8.44 -6.78 9.02
C MET A 315 8.21 -8.23 9.49
N MET A 316 7.65 -9.11 8.68
CA MET A 316 7.32 -10.50 9.08
C MET A 316 8.53 -11.28 9.63
N ASN A 317 9.75 -10.95 9.21
CA ASN A 317 10.97 -11.56 9.74
C ASN A 317 11.37 -11.00 11.12
N GLU A 318 10.86 -9.85 11.52
CA GLU A 318 11.04 -9.25 12.85
C GLU A 318 9.83 -9.62 13.71
N LYS A 319 9.83 -10.86 14.24
CA LYS A 319 8.65 -11.48 14.90
C LYS A 319 8.06 -10.65 16.05
N GLU A 320 8.90 -9.90 16.76
CA GLU A 320 8.48 -9.05 17.89
C GLU A 320 7.93 -7.70 17.42
N ALA A 321 8.47 -7.13 16.33
CA ALA A 321 8.02 -5.86 15.79
C ALA A 321 6.78 -5.98 14.90
N PHE A 322 6.62 -7.10 14.18
CA PHE A 322 5.53 -7.34 13.23
C PHE A 322 4.11 -7.12 13.82
N PRO A 323 3.78 -7.61 15.04
CA PRO A 323 2.46 -7.38 15.63
C PRO A 323 2.13 -5.90 15.82
N PHE A 324 3.11 -5.11 16.27
CA PHE A 324 2.96 -3.67 16.47
C PHE A 324 2.84 -2.92 15.15
N ALA A 325 3.53 -3.36 14.11
CA ALA A 325 3.38 -2.81 12.77
C ALA A 325 1.94 -3.02 12.25
N ALA A 326 1.38 -4.21 12.43
CA ALA A 326 0.00 -4.51 12.01
C ALA A 326 -1.03 -3.67 12.78
N VAL A 327 -0.89 -3.53 14.09
CA VAL A 327 -1.75 -2.70 14.94
C VAL A 327 -1.67 -1.23 14.54
N SER A 328 -0.45 -0.69 14.42
CA SER A 328 -0.21 0.71 14.07
C SER A 328 -0.79 1.06 12.71
N MET A 329 -0.59 0.23 11.69
CA MET A 329 -1.17 0.41 10.36
C MET A 329 -2.68 0.62 10.43
N VAL A 330 -3.38 -0.30 11.11
CA VAL A 330 -4.85 -0.29 11.12
C VAL A 330 -5.38 0.87 11.94
N LEU A 331 -4.84 1.10 13.13
CA LEU A 331 -5.32 2.18 14.01
C LEU A 331 -5.01 3.56 13.42
N THR A 332 -3.84 3.76 12.82
CA THR A 332 -3.51 5.00 12.11
C THR A 332 -4.47 5.27 10.95
N ALA A 333 -4.82 4.23 10.18
CA ALA A 333 -5.74 4.36 9.06
C ALA A 333 -7.19 4.68 9.52
N ILE A 334 -7.67 4.01 10.56
CA ILE A 334 -8.99 4.27 11.17
C ILE A 334 -9.02 5.70 11.73
N ALA A 335 -8.03 6.08 12.53
CA ALA A 335 -7.96 7.43 13.11
C ALA A 335 -7.92 8.52 12.04
N ALA A 336 -7.10 8.35 10.98
CA ALA A 336 -7.04 9.29 9.88
C ALA A 336 -8.40 9.47 9.19
N THR A 337 -9.12 8.37 8.94
CA THR A 337 -10.43 8.41 8.32
C THR A 337 -11.46 9.09 9.22
N THR A 338 -11.48 8.73 10.52
CA THR A 338 -12.37 9.35 11.51
C THR A 338 -12.12 10.87 11.63
N LEU A 339 -10.86 11.28 11.72
CA LEU A 339 -10.50 12.71 11.79
C LEU A 339 -10.96 13.47 10.55
N VAL A 340 -10.73 12.93 9.35
CA VAL A 340 -11.16 13.59 8.10
C VAL A 340 -12.68 13.60 7.95
N SER A 341 -13.42 12.70 8.59
CA SER A 341 -14.88 12.72 8.63
C SER A 341 -15.44 13.89 9.45
N ILE A 342 -14.61 14.53 10.29
CA ILE A 342 -14.98 15.75 11.03
C ILE A 342 -14.81 16.98 10.11
N PRO A 343 -15.89 17.71 9.76
CA PRO A 343 -15.81 18.81 8.78
C PRO A 343 -14.77 19.88 9.14
N ALA A 344 -14.63 20.22 10.40
CA ALA A 344 -13.64 21.22 10.85
C ALA A 344 -12.21 20.77 10.56
N PHE A 345 -11.89 19.48 10.81
CA PHE A 345 -10.59 18.90 10.53
C PHE A 345 -10.30 18.82 9.02
N ALA A 346 -11.29 18.35 8.24
CA ALA A 346 -11.18 18.28 6.78
C ALA A 346 -10.95 19.65 6.16
N ASN A 347 -11.70 20.67 6.59
CA ASN A 347 -11.54 22.05 6.12
C ASN A 347 -10.15 22.63 6.48
N ALA A 348 -9.67 22.40 7.71
CA ALA A 348 -8.32 22.82 8.12
C ALA A 348 -7.25 22.15 7.24
N LEU A 349 -7.39 20.85 6.95
CA LEU A 349 -6.47 20.11 6.12
C LEU A 349 -6.46 20.63 4.66
N VAL A 350 -7.65 20.93 4.11
CA VAL A 350 -7.80 21.52 2.77
C VAL A 350 -7.19 22.92 2.74
N LYS A 351 -7.45 23.75 3.75
CA LYS A 351 -6.85 25.09 3.87
C LYS A 351 -5.32 25.05 3.89
N VAL A 352 -4.73 24.13 4.64
CA VAL A 352 -3.28 23.96 4.70
C VAL A 352 -2.73 23.49 3.35
N SER A 353 -3.37 22.52 2.70
CA SER A 353 -2.87 21.93 1.45
C SER A 353 -3.10 22.80 0.22
N CYS A 354 -4.23 23.51 0.14
CA CYS A 354 -4.64 24.29 -1.05
C CYS A 354 -4.43 25.80 -0.88
N GLY A 355 -4.49 26.31 0.35
CA GLY A 355 -4.21 27.74 0.60
C GLY A 355 -5.42 28.67 0.57
N ASN A 356 -6.64 28.11 0.55
CA ASN A 356 -7.91 28.86 0.58
C ASN A 356 -8.63 28.66 1.92
#